data_c6d3233c756aa41d73e4e194fa279d8b
#
_entry.id   c6d3233c756aa41d73e4e194fa279d8b
#
_cell.length_a   1.000
_cell.length_b   1.000
_cell.length_c   1.000
_cell.angle_alpha   90.00
_cell.angle_beta   90.00
_cell.angle_gamma   90.00
#
_symmetry.space_group_name_H-M   'P 1'
#
loop_
_entity.id
_entity.type
_entity.pdbx_description
1 polymer ?
#
loop_
_entity_poly.entity_id
_entity_poly.type
_entity_poly.pdbx_seq_one_letter_code
_entity_poly.pdbx_strand_id
1 'polypeptide(L)'
;MESNGISITYKTAARDRPLAAIWVRKAAGDPRRGWLMADGWTVPVALGRGGILANKREGDGGTPRGTYRPLQLWWRADRHPRPRTYLPVRPIRPEDAWCEDPQDRRYNQPIRLVRDQPGDRLTREDHLYDFIVEIDHNAGPRVAGRGSAVFLHLARPAFSPTAGCVSMTKSSMLRLLRRMGPQTKIMIG
;
A
#
# COMPACT_ATOMS: atom_id res chain seq x y z
N MET A 1 -31.26 51.68 -2.90
CA MET A 1 -30.83 50.72 -1.88
C MET A 1 -30.21 49.55 -2.61
N GLU A 2 -28.90 49.55 -2.78
CA GLU A 2 -28.17 48.48 -3.43
C GLU A 2 -27.75 47.45 -2.40
N SER A 3 -28.18 46.21 -2.54
CA SER A 3 -27.80 45.09 -1.69
C SER A 3 -26.47 44.52 -2.19
N ASN A 4 -25.39 44.81 -1.47
CA ASN A 4 -24.08 44.15 -1.69
C ASN A 4 -24.16 42.70 -1.25
N GLY A 5 -24.35 41.79 -2.20
CA GLY A 5 -24.21 40.36 -1.98
C GLY A 5 -22.74 39.97 -1.86
N ILE A 6 -22.27 39.60 -0.68
CA ILE A 6 -20.95 39.04 -0.45
C ILE A 6 -20.97 37.62 -0.93
N SER A 7 -20.32 37.39 -2.06
CA SER A 7 -20.08 36.02 -2.58
C SER A 7 -18.97 35.35 -1.75
N ILE A 8 -19.38 34.46 -0.86
CA ILE A 8 -18.43 33.61 -0.10
C ILE A 8 -18.00 32.47 -0.99
N THR A 9 -16.86 32.62 -1.65
CA THR A 9 -16.23 31.54 -2.42
C THR A 9 -15.57 30.58 -1.45
N TYR A 10 -16.18 29.45 -1.19
CA TYR A 10 -15.58 28.40 -0.39
C TYR A 10 -14.36 27.82 -1.13
N LYS A 11 -13.15 28.04 -0.60
CA LYS A 11 -11.91 27.37 -0.99
C LYS A 11 -11.94 25.90 -0.59
N THR A 12 -12.78 25.09 -1.23
CA THR A 12 -12.86 23.63 -1.04
C THR A 12 -11.88 22.84 -1.92
N ALA A 13 -11.18 23.49 -2.84
CA ALA A 13 -10.46 22.84 -3.95
C ALA A 13 -9.08 22.21 -3.60
N ALA A 14 -8.50 22.49 -2.43
CA ALA A 14 -7.14 22.00 -2.11
C ALA A 14 -7.11 20.62 -1.42
N ARG A 15 -8.22 20.20 -0.78
CA ARG A 15 -8.28 18.95 0.00
C ARG A 15 -8.60 17.69 -0.82
N ASP A 16 -9.06 17.83 -2.06
CA ASP A 16 -9.51 16.72 -2.90
C ASP A 16 -8.59 16.41 -4.09
N ARG A 17 -7.43 17.05 -4.19
CA ARG A 17 -6.48 16.73 -5.26
C ARG A 17 -5.68 15.48 -4.92
N PRO A 18 -5.36 14.61 -5.92
CA PRO A 18 -4.44 13.50 -5.72
C PRO A 18 -3.11 13.98 -5.15
N LEU A 19 -2.51 13.17 -4.28
CA LEU A 19 -1.16 13.41 -3.76
C LEU A 19 -0.14 13.28 -4.90
N ALA A 20 0.77 14.24 -5.01
CA ALA A 20 1.89 14.14 -5.94
C ALA A 20 2.89 13.09 -5.46
N ALA A 21 3.17 13.04 -4.15
CA ALA A 21 4.09 12.08 -3.56
C ALA A 21 3.75 11.79 -2.08
N ILE A 22 4.18 10.61 -1.63
CA ILE A 22 4.30 10.22 -0.24
C ILE A 22 5.74 9.76 0.02
N TRP A 23 6.22 9.96 1.23
CA TRP A 23 7.56 9.54 1.65
C TRP A 23 7.45 8.55 2.78
N VAL A 24 8.19 7.45 2.67
CA VAL A 24 8.36 6.47 3.74
C VAL A 24 9.81 6.50 4.19
N ARG A 25 10.05 6.83 5.46
CA ARG A 25 11.37 6.93 6.05
C ARG A 25 11.46 6.04 7.27
N LYS A 26 12.62 5.43 7.50
CA LYS A 26 12.87 4.67 8.73
C LYS A 26 12.86 5.61 9.96
N ALA A 27 12.41 5.10 11.09
CA ALA A 27 12.53 5.80 12.37
C ALA A 27 13.98 5.71 12.90
N ALA A 28 14.40 6.70 13.68
CA ALA A 28 15.65 6.61 14.42
C ALA A 28 15.55 5.48 15.47
N GLY A 29 16.59 4.67 15.60
CA GLY A 29 16.70 3.62 16.62
C GLY A 29 16.05 2.27 16.28
N ASP A 30 15.05 2.21 15.39
CA ASP A 30 14.45 0.94 14.97
C ASP A 30 14.23 0.90 13.45
N PRO A 31 15.03 0.15 12.68
CA PRO A 31 14.91 0.07 11.23
C PRO A 31 13.61 -0.61 10.74
N ARG A 32 12.89 -1.30 11.63
CA ARG A 32 11.62 -1.98 11.35
C ARG A 32 10.41 -1.06 11.49
N ARG A 33 10.63 0.16 11.97
CA ARG A 33 9.62 1.21 12.12
C ARG A 33 9.95 2.39 11.24
N GLY A 34 8.93 3.13 10.87
CA GLY A 34 9.08 4.30 10.02
C GLY A 34 7.95 5.30 10.17
N TRP A 35 8.06 6.30 9.34
CA TRP A 35 7.08 7.36 9.19
C TRP A 35 6.67 7.45 7.74
N LEU A 36 5.38 7.51 7.49
CA LEU A 36 4.83 7.89 6.20
C LEU A 36 4.40 9.35 6.30
N MET A 37 4.92 10.16 5.38
CA MET A 37 4.67 11.59 5.29
C MET A 37 3.94 11.91 3.97
N ALA A 38 2.88 12.69 4.05
CA ALA A 38 2.10 13.12 2.90
C ALA A 38 1.46 14.49 3.19
N ASP A 39 1.73 15.46 2.34
CA ASP A 39 1.04 16.76 2.31
C ASP A 39 0.68 17.32 3.71
N GLY A 40 1.70 17.55 4.53
CA GLY A 40 1.58 18.17 5.85
C GLY A 40 1.10 17.24 6.99
N TRP A 41 1.00 15.94 6.77
CA TRP A 41 0.73 14.97 7.84
C TRP A 41 1.73 13.82 7.85
N THR A 42 1.94 13.26 9.04
CA THR A 42 2.87 12.16 9.28
C THR A 42 2.20 11.10 10.13
N VAL A 43 2.40 9.83 9.79
CA VAL A 43 1.87 8.71 10.56
C VAL A 43 2.92 7.62 10.73
N PRO A 44 2.88 6.88 11.86
CA PRO A 44 3.76 5.74 12.05
C PRO A 44 3.42 4.61 11.08
N VAL A 45 4.45 3.89 10.63
CA VAL A 45 4.33 2.67 9.82
C VAL A 45 5.25 1.58 10.34
N ALA A 46 4.86 0.33 10.15
CA ALA A 46 5.79 -0.78 10.26
C ALA A 46 6.42 -1.07 8.89
N LEU A 47 7.67 -1.44 8.93
CA LEU A 47 8.50 -1.81 7.79
C LEU A 47 8.85 -3.30 7.85
N GLY A 48 9.49 -3.79 6.81
CA GLY A 48 10.06 -5.12 6.80
C GLY A 48 11.01 -5.37 7.96
N ARG A 49 11.06 -6.62 8.47
CA ARG A 49 12.00 -7.01 9.55
C ARG A 49 13.47 -6.74 9.21
N GLY A 50 13.83 -6.71 7.92
CA GLY A 50 15.15 -6.34 7.39
C GLY A 50 15.37 -4.82 7.23
N GLY A 51 14.41 -3.97 7.61
CA GLY A 51 14.47 -2.53 7.37
C GLY A 51 14.29 -2.16 5.91
N ILE A 52 14.80 -1.00 5.50
CA ILE A 52 14.76 -0.53 4.10
C ILE A 52 16.05 -0.97 3.39
N LEU A 53 15.93 -1.77 2.32
CA LEU A 53 17.05 -2.35 1.58
C LEU A 53 17.15 -1.83 0.15
N ALA A 54 18.37 -1.47 -0.29
CA ALA A 54 18.62 -1.03 -1.67
C ALA A 54 18.59 -2.21 -2.67
N ASN A 55 19.06 -3.38 -2.26
CA ASN A 55 19.14 -4.59 -3.08
C ASN A 55 18.15 -5.64 -2.57
N LYS A 56 16.86 -5.35 -2.74
CA LYS A 56 15.78 -6.25 -2.33
C LYS A 56 15.91 -7.62 -2.97
N ARG A 57 15.76 -8.67 -2.16
CA ARG A 57 15.71 -10.08 -2.59
C ARG A 57 14.48 -10.76 -1.98
N GLU A 58 14.04 -11.84 -2.63
CA GLU A 58 12.98 -12.68 -2.08
C GLU A 58 13.39 -13.24 -0.71
N GLY A 59 12.47 -13.24 0.24
CA GLY A 59 12.69 -13.79 1.58
C GLY A 59 13.56 -12.96 2.54
N ASP A 60 14.20 -11.86 2.11
CA ASP A 60 15.11 -11.04 2.94
C ASP A 60 14.39 -10.23 4.03
N GLY A 61 13.06 -10.15 3.96
CA GLY A 61 12.24 -9.40 4.89
C GLY A 61 12.41 -7.88 4.80
N GLY A 62 13.11 -7.36 3.81
CA GLY A 62 13.35 -5.93 3.65
C GLY A 62 12.27 -5.20 2.86
N THR A 63 11.99 -3.97 3.23
CA THR A 63 11.19 -3.04 2.44
C THR A 63 12.09 -2.42 1.36
N PRO A 64 11.73 -2.50 0.06
CA PRO A 64 12.62 -2.04 -0.99
C PRO A 64 12.76 -0.51 -1.00
N ARG A 65 13.99 -0.03 -1.07
CA ARG A 65 14.29 1.38 -1.33
C ARG A 65 13.98 1.70 -2.78
N GLY A 66 13.35 2.84 -3.01
CA GLY A 66 13.07 3.28 -4.37
C GLY A 66 11.91 4.26 -4.48
N THR A 67 11.54 4.56 -5.72
CA THR A 67 10.35 5.33 -6.04
C THR A 67 9.40 4.45 -6.83
N TYR A 68 8.19 4.29 -6.31
CA TYR A 68 7.17 3.41 -6.83
C TYR A 68 5.90 4.18 -7.16
N ARG A 69 4.99 3.52 -7.89
CA ARG A 69 3.63 3.99 -8.13
C ARG A 69 2.62 2.98 -7.62
N PRO A 70 1.49 3.42 -7.07
CA PRO A 70 0.39 2.52 -6.78
C PRO A 70 -0.29 2.10 -8.08
N LEU A 71 -0.56 0.81 -8.22
CA LEU A 71 -1.21 0.23 -9.40
C LEU A 71 -2.72 0.12 -9.21
N GLN A 72 -3.15 -0.50 -8.11
CA GLN A 72 -4.56 -0.64 -7.75
C GLN A 72 -4.75 -0.87 -6.26
N LEU A 73 -5.99 -0.70 -5.83
CA LEU A 73 -6.44 -1.01 -4.49
C LEU A 73 -7.27 -2.30 -4.54
N TRP A 74 -6.85 -3.29 -3.75
CA TRP A 74 -7.64 -4.47 -3.43
C TRP A 74 -8.29 -4.29 -2.07
N TRP A 75 -9.57 -4.65 -1.91
CA TRP A 75 -10.24 -4.52 -0.61
C TRP A 75 -11.20 -5.66 -0.32
N ARG A 76 -11.43 -5.94 0.95
CA ARG A 76 -12.39 -6.91 1.47
C ARG A 76 -13.79 -6.29 1.43
N ALA A 77 -14.47 -6.48 0.29
CA ALA A 77 -15.82 -5.96 0.07
C ALA A 77 -16.88 -6.62 1.00
N ASP A 78 -16.56 -7.78 1.52
CA ASP A 78 -17.36 -8.50 2.52
C ASP A 78 -17.25 -7.90 3.94
N ARG A 79 -16.21 -7.10 4.20
CA ARG A 79 -15.95 -6.49 5.52
C ARG A 79 -16.11 -4.96 5.53
N HIS A 80 -15.92 -4.32 4.40
CA HIS A 80 -15.85 -2.87 4.32
C HIS A 80 -16.57 -2.32 3.08
N PRO A 81 -17.24 -1.15 3.20
CA PRO A 81 -17.73 -0.43 2.03
C PRO A 81 -16.57 -0.02 1.13
N ARG A 82 -16.87 0.18 -0.16
CA ARG A 82 -15.87 0.63 -1.15
C ARG A 82 -15.22 1.94 -0.71
N PRO A 83 -13.88 1.97 -0.55
CA PRO A 83 -13.19 3.18 -0.12
C PRO A 83 -13.14 4.23 -1.24
N ARG A 84 -13.09 5.51 -0.84
CA ARG A 84 -12.84 6.61 -1.77
C ARG A 84 -11.35 6.63 -2.13
N THR A 85 -11.05 6.60 -3.44
CA THR A 85 -9.69 6.69 -3.97
C THR A 85 -9.74 7.05 -5.44
N TYR A 86 -8.62 7.54 -6.00
CA TYR A 86 -8.45 7.72 -7.44
C TYR A 86 -7.79 6.49 -8.10
N LEU A 87 -7.45 5.46 -7.33
CA LEU A 87 -6.91 4.20 -7.86
C LEU A 87 -8.02 3.35 -8.49
N PRO A 88 -7.69 2.49 -9.46
CA PRO A 88 -8.52 1.35 -9.79
C PRO A 88 -8.78 0.52 -8.54
N VAL A 89 -10.00 0.04 -8.35
CA VAL A 89 -10.42 -0.68 -7.14
C VAL A 89 -10.96 -2.04 -7.52
N ARG A 90 -10.46 -3.10 -6.87
CA ARG A 90 -10.85 -4.49 -7.09
C ARG A 90 -11.23 -5.16 -5.77
N PRO A 91 -12.42 -5.78 -5.66
CA PRO A 91 -12.76 -6.60 -4.50
C PRO A 91 -11.90 -7.87 -4.46
N ILE A 92 -11.43 -8.21 -3.26
CA ILE A 92 -10.74 -9.48 -3.02
C ILE A 92 -11.78 -10.60 -3.00
N ARG A 93 -11.55 -11.64 -3.78
CA ARG A 93 -12.36 -12.86 -3.84
C ARG A 93 -11.69 -13.99 -3.08
N PRO A 94 -12.42 -15.02 -2.66
CA PRO A 94 -11.86 -16.16 -1.91
C PRO A 94 -10.70 -16.87 -2.60
N GLU A 95 -10.72 -16.93 -3.94
CA GLU A 95 -9.71 -17.56 -4.75
C GLU A 95 -8.50 -16.68 -5.08
N ASP A 96 -8.57 -15.36 -4.80
CA ASP A 96 -7.46 -14.45 -5.11
C ASP A 96 -6.26 -14.73 -4.19
N ALA A 97 -5.09 -14.85 -4.80
CA ALA A 97 -3.81 -15.07 -4.15
C ALA A 97 -2.69 -14.36 -4.92
N TRP A 98 -1.49 -14.35 -4.34
CA TRP A 98 -0.29 -13.80 -4.96
C TRP A 98 0.74 -14.89 -5.19
N CYS A 99 1.39 -14.90 -6.35
CA CYS A 99 2.46 -15.84 -6.65
C CYS A 99 3.80 -15.30 -6.16
N GLU A 100 4.37 -15.97 -5.15
CA GLU A 100 5.66 -15.62 -4.55
C GLU A 100 6.77 -16.60 -4.93
N ASP A 101 6.48 -17.62 -5.75
CA ASP A 101 7.47 -18.62 -6.20
C ASP A 101 8.33 -18.02 -7.32
N PRO A 102 9.64 -17.80 -7.10
CA PRO A 102 10.53 -17.28 -8.14
C PRO A 102 10.71 -18.20 -9.36
N GLN A 103 10.33 -19.49 -9.26
CA GLN A 103 10.39 -20.44 -10.36
C GLN A 103 9.11 -20.47 -11.20
N ASP A 104 8.01 -19.92 -10.70
CA ASP A 104 6.77 -19.77 -11.47
C ASP A 104 6.85 -18.56 -12.40
N ARG A 105 6.54 -18.73 -13.68
CA ARG A 105 6.47 -17.63 -14.65
C ARG A 105 5.47 -16.52 -14.26
N ARG A 106 4.55 -16.80 -13.34
CA ARG A 106 3.60 -15.83 -12.76
C ARG A 106 4.16 -15.12 -11.52
N TYR A 107 5.43 -15.34 -11.20
CA TYR A 107 6.09 -14.70 -10.06
C TYR A 107 5.74 -13.22 -9.96
N ASN A 108 5.44 -12.77 -8.73
CA ASN A 108 5.01 -11.41 -8.42
C ASN A 108 3.78 -10.94 -9.21
N GLN A 109 2.80 -11.83 -9.36
CA GLN A 109 1.51 -11.52 -9.99
C GLN A 109 0.34 -12.06 -9.16
N PRO A 110 -0.85 -11.44 -9.30
CA PRO A 110 -2.06 -12.03 -8.77
C PRO A 110 -2.39 -13.32 -9.52
N ILE A 111 -2.76 -14.34 -8.77
CA ILE A 111 -3.20 -15.65 -9.28
C ILE A 111 -4.53 -16.04 -8.65
N ARG A 112 -5.16 -17.07 -9.18
CA ARG A 112 -6.31 -17.72 -8.56
C ARG A 112 -5.93 -19.11 -8.11
N LEU A 113 -6.21 -19.42 -6.86
CA LEU A 113 -6.02 -20.75 -6.30
C LEU A 113 -7.37 -21.45 -6.22
N VAL A 114 -7.40 -22.73 -6.61
CA VAL A 114 -8.55 -23.59 -6.33
C VAL A 114 -8.67 -23.83 -4.82
N ARG A 115 -9.83 -24.30 -4.38
CA ARG A 115 -10.07 -24.61 -2.97
C ARG A 115 -8.99 -25.57 -2.47
N ASP A 116 -8.49 -25.31 -1.27
CA ASP A 116 -7.46 -26.12 -0.58
C ASP A 116 -6.06 -26.17 -1.25
N GLN A 117 -5.86 -25.45 -2.35
CA GLN A 117 -4.52 -25.28 -2.91
C GLN A 117 -3.67 -24.38 -2.02
N PRO A 118 -2.42 -24.77 -1.66
CA PRO A 118 -1.51 -23.92 -0.88
C PRO A 118 -1.09 -22.68 -1.67
N GLY A 119 -0.89 -21.56 -0.97
CA GLY A 119 -0.44 -20.30 -1.54
C GLY A 119 -0.79 -19.10 -0.66
N ASP A 120 -0.23 -17.94 -0.97
CA ASP A 120 -0.50 -16.69 -0.23
C ASP A 120 -1.83 -16.07 -0.65
N ARG A 121 -2.92 -16.51 0.00
CA ARG A 121 -4.27 -16.00 -0.25
C ARG A 121 -4.40 -14.56 0.21
N LEU A 122 -5.03 -13.73 -0.62
CA LEU A 122 -5.35 -12.36 -0.25
C LEU A 122 -6.54 -12.28 0.71
N THR A 123 -7.38 -13.33 0.74
CA THR A 123 -8.49 -13.48 1.70
C THR A 123 -7.95 -14.05 3.02
N ARG A 124 -7.58 -13.17 3.94
CA ARG A 124 -7.04 -13.54 5.26
C ARG A 124 -8.12 -13.47 6.32
N GLU A 125 -7.98 -14.29 7.36
CA GLU A 125 -8.84 -14.23 8.56
C GLU A 125 -8.54 -12.99 9.40
N ASP A 126 -7.25 -12.59 9.49
CA ASP A 126 -6.84 -11.35 10.13
C ASP A 126 -7.20 -10.12 9.24
N HIS A 127 -7.05 -8.92 9.79
CA HIS A 127 -7.42 -7.66 9.12
C HIS A 127 -6.31 -7.07 8.25
N LEU A 128 -5.16 -7.74 8.12
CA LEU A 128 -3.99 -7.14 7.48
C LEU A 128 -4.25 -6.78 6.02
N TYR A 129 -5.00 -7.61 5.31
CA TYR A 129 -5.32 -7.45 3.89
C TYR A 129 -6.75 -6.95 3.64
N ASP A 130 -7.37 -6.31 4.63
CA ASP A 130 -8.67 -5.66 4.39
C ASP A 130 -8.57 -4.55 3.33
N PHE A 131 -7.39 -3.91 3.23
CA PHE A 131 -7.00 -2.98 2.19
C PHE A 131 -5.55 -3.23 1.79
N ILE A 132 -5.30 -3.47 0.50
CA ILE A 132 -3.97 -3.67 -0.08
C ILE A 132 -3.79 -2.67 -1.21
N VAL A 133 -2.80 -1.78 -1.10
CA VAL A 133 -2.35 -1.00 -2.23
C VAL A 133 -1.18 -1.73 -2.87
N GLU A 134 -1.42 -2.24 -4.07
CA GLU A 134 -0.39 -2.82 -4.93
C GLU A 134 0.51 -1.71 -5.46
N ILE A 135 1.83 -1.91 -5.39
CA ILE A 135 2.82 -0.98 -5.95
C ILE A 135 3.64 -1.64 -7.06
N ASP A 136 4.23 -0.85 -7.92
CA ASP A 136 4.95 -1.32 -9.11
C ASP A 136 6.36 -1.88 -8.82
N HIS A 137 6.65 -2.26 -7.55
CA HIS A 137 7.90 -2.95 -7.23
C HIS A 137 8.01 -4.26 -8.00
N ASN A 138 9.09 -4.42 -8.75
CA ASN A 138 9.34 -5.60 -9.55
C ASN A 138 8.16 -6.03 -10.46
N ALA A 139 7.39 -5.05 -10.95
CA ALA A 139 6.19 -5.31 -11.74
C ALA A 139 6.43 -5.36 -13.26
N GLY A 140 7.47 -4.67 -13.75
CA GLY A 140 7.79 -4.65 -15.17
C GLY A 140 9.15 -4.02 -15.49
N PRO A 141 10.11 -4.78 -16.03
CA PRO A 141 10.11 -6.23 -16.17
C PRO A 141 10.26 -6.94 -14.82
N ARG A 142 9.56 -8.05 -14.65
CA ARG A 142 9.70 -8.88 -13.45
C ARG A 142 11.00 -9.67 -13.49
N VAL A 143 11.73 -9.64 -12.39
CA VAL A 143 12.98 -10.38 -12.23
C VAL A 143 12.81 -11.37 -11.08
N ALA A 144 12.99 -12.66 -11.34
CA ALA A 144 12.89 -13.71 -10.33
C ALA A 144 13.84 -13.44 -9.16
N GLY A 145 13.35 -13.63 -7.93
CA GLY A 145 14.13 -13.44 -6.70
C GLY A 145 14.38 -11.98 -6.29
N ARG A 146 13.81 -10.99 -6.98
CA ARG A 146 13.95 -9.55 -6.61
C ARG A 146 12.85 -9.05 -5.69
N GLY A 147 12.09 -9.94 -5.11
CA GLY A 147 10.99 -9.66 -4.19
C GLY A 147 9.63 -9.61 -4.86
N SER A 148 8.66 -10.17 -4.16
CA SER A 148 7.26 -10.26 -4.54
C SER A 148 6.37 -9.73 -3.43
N ALA A 149 5.08 -9.54 -3.73
CA ALA A 149 4.04 -9.18 -2.77
C ALA A 149 4.40 -7.98 -1.87
N VAL A 150 5.03 -6.95 -2.43
CA VAL A 150 5.34 -5.72 -1.70
C VAL A 150 4.18 -4.75 -1.82
N PHE A 151 3.46 -4.55 -0.71
CA PHE A 151 2.23 -3.77 -0.64
C PHE A 151 2.27 -2.68 0.44
N LEU A 152 1.31 -1.73 0.36
CA LEU A 152 0.88 -1.01 1.54
C LEU A 152 -0.37 -1.72 2.08
N HIS A 153 -0.41 -2.06 3.37
CA HIS A 153 -1.54 -2.77 3.99
C HIS A 153 -1.76 -2.36 5.45
N LEU A 154 -2.71 -2.99 6.15
CA LEU A 154 -3.00 -2.65 7.54
C LEU A 154 -1.95 -3.25 8.49
N ALA A 155 -1.59 -2.50 9.53
CA ALA A 155 -0.62 -2.92 10.53
C ALA A 155 -1.24 -3.88 11.55
N ARG A 156 -0.41 -4.79 12.06
CA ARG A 156 -0.70 -5.55 13.30
C ARG A 156 -0.72 -4.60 14.50
N PRO A 157 -1.38 -5.01 15.60
CA PRO A 157 -1.20 -4.31 16.88
C PRO A 157 0.29 -4.10 17.19
N ALA A 158 0.61 -2.96 17.85
CA ALA A 158 1.98 -2.56 18.17
C ALA A 158 2.93 -2.41 16.97
N PHE A 159 2.44 -2.36 15.73
CA PHE A 159 3.25 -2.22 14.52
C PHE A 159 4.36 -3.28 14.41
N SER A 160 4.02 -4.55 14.64
CA SER A 160 4.97 -5.65 14.40
C SER A 160 5.52 -5.61 12.99
N PRO A 161 6.82 -5.94 12.78
CA PRO A 161 7.46 -5.88 11.47
C PRO A 161 6.76 -6.75 10.42
N THR A 162 6.85 -6.34 9.15
CA THR A 162 6.32 -7.08 8.00
C THR A 162 7.40 -7.98 7.38
N ALA A 163 7.04 -8.73 6.35
CA ALA A 163 7.99 -9.47 5.51
C ALA A 163 8.64 -8.61 4.40
N GLY A 164 8.28 -7.31 4.33
CA GLY A 164 8.81 -6.37 3.33
C GLY A 164 7.83 -5.26 2.94
N CYS A 165 6.57 -5.42 3.28
CA CYS A 165 5.53 -4.42 3.04
C CYS A 165 5.68 -3.19 3.96
N VAL A 166 4.94 -2.14 3.63
CA VAL A 166 4.72 -0.98 4.51
C VAL A 166 3.32 -1.09 5.09
N SER A 167 3.19 -1.14 6.41
CA SER A 167 1.88 -1.27 7.04
C SER A 167 1.54 -0.11 7.98
N MET A 168 0.25 0.23 8.04
CA MET A 168 -0.25 1.38 8.79
C MET A 168 -1.62 1.10 9.40
N THR A 169 -2.09 1.98 10.29
CA THR A 169 -3.44 1.85 10.86
C THR A 169 -4.51 1.99 9.77
N LYS A 170 -5.69 1.42 10.00
CA LYS A 170 -6.83 1.54 9.10
C LYS A 170 -7.23 3.01 8.86
N SER A 171 -7.22 3.84 9.90
CA SER A 171 -7.53 5.27 9.77
C SER A 171 -6.53 6.00 8.88
N SER A 172 -5.23 5.71 9.02
CA SER A 172 -4.16 6.25 8.16
C SER A 172 -4.32 5.78 6.72
N MET A 173 -4.61 4.48 6.50
CA MET A 173 -4.86 3.93 5.18
C MET A 173 -6.04 4.62 4.49
N LEU A 174 -7.18 4.72 5.15
CA LEU A 174 -8.37 5.37 4.58
C LEU A 174 -8.15 6.86 4.30
N ARG A 175 -7.38 7.56 5.16
CA ARG A 175 -6.98 8.95 4.91
C ARG A 175 -6.09 9.08 3.68
N LEU A 176 -5.11 8.18 3.52
CA LEU A 176 -4.20 8.13 2.39
C LEU A 176 -4.96 7.84 1.08
N LEU A 177 -5.82 6.82 1.08
CA LEU A 177 -6.58 6.37 -0.09
C LEU A 177 -7.42 7.49 -0.70
N ARG A 178 -8.03 8.36 0.10
CA ARG A 178 -8.87 9.47 -0.41
C ARG A 178 -8.16 10.36 -1.42
N ARG A 179 -6.83 10.41 -1.36
CA ARG A 179 -6.01 11.28 -2.20
C ARG A 179 -4.93 10.52 -2.98
N MET A 180 -4.91 9.18 -2.91
CA MET A 180 -3.98 8.36 -3.66
C MET A 180 -4.52 8.10 -5.06
N GLY A 181 -3.69 8.37 -6.06
CA GLY A 181 -4.01 8.12 -7.47
C GLY A 181 -2.84 7.47 -8.21
N PRO A 182 -3.04 6.99 -9.46
CA PRO A 182 -2.02 6.26 -10.23
C PRO A 182 -0.71 7.02 -10.45
N GLN A 183 -0.76 8.36 -10.37
CA GLN A 183 0.43 9.21 -10.55
C GLN A 183 1.14 9.56 -9.23
N THR A 184 0.58 9.16 -8.07
CA THR A 184 1.20 9.40 -6.77
C THR A 184 2.54 8.66 -6.70
N LYS A 185 3.63 9.37 -6.43
CA LYS A 185 4.95 8.76 -6.20
C LYS A 185 5.04 8.26 -4.76
N ILE A 186 5.47 7.01 -4.59
CA ILE A 186 5.74 6.39 -3.28
C ILE A 186 7.25 6.28 -3.13
N MET A 187 7.83 7.15 -2.33
CA MET A 187 9.28 7.27 -2.15
C MET A 187 9.68 6.60 -0.84
N ILE A 188 10.44 5.51 -0.93
CA ILE A 188 10.91 4.69 0.21
C ILE A 188 12.42 4.83 0.33
N GLY A 189 12.91 5.35 1.50
CA GLY A 189 14.35 5.52 1.69
C GLY A 189 14.78 6.21 2.96
#